data_cf21b9432399cf116be44dd0493e2016
#
_entry.id   cf21b9432399cf116be44dd0493e2016
#
_cell.length_a   1.000
_cell.length_b   1.000
_cell.length_c   1.000
_cell.angle_alpha   90.00
_cell.angle_beta   90.00
_cell.angle_gamma   90.00
#
_symmetry.space_group_name_H-M   'P 1'
#
loop_
_entity.id
_entity.type
_entity.pdbx_description
1 polymer ?
#
loop_
_entity_poly.entity_id
_entity_poly.type
_entity_poly.pdbx_seq_one_letter_code
_entity_poly.pdbx_strand_id
1 'polypeptide(L)'
;MQKLLLVVFVTVAFFSVSTILSHAEPPYHLTTVSWLISTRNNMDVDDRYVTLIGHVTKQIGDESYWFSDGTGSVRLDSADFELPIGPKVVIGGRIDQAYLGFGHLEVDVRRWHLAKHP
;
A
#
# COMPACT_ATOMS: atom_id res chain seq x y z
N MET A 1 14.01 35.18 35.59
CA MET A 1 14.15 33.74 35.66
C MET A 1 12.98 32.97 35.11
N GLN A 2 11.76 33.39 35.42
CA GLN A 2 10.56 32.70 34.93
C GLN A 2 10.40 32.78 33.42
N LYS A 3 10.83 33.87 32.78
CA LYS A 3 10.72 34.06 31.33
C LYS A 3 11.61 33.09 30.54
N LEU A 4 12.75 32.69 31.12
CA LEU A 4 13.65 31.72 30.44
C LEU A 4 13.07 30.32 30.36
N LEU A 5 12.32 29.91 31.38
CA LEU A 5 11.65 28.60 31.38
C LEU A 5 10.59 28.48 30.29
N LEU A 6 9.82 29.53 30.04
CA LEU A 6 8.79 29.58 29.03
C LEU A 6 9.37 29.40 27.62
N VAL A 7 10.53 30.02 27.33
CA VAL A 7 11.17 29.90 26.03
C VAL A 7 11.63 28.47 25.75
N VAL A 8 12.12 27.77 26.76
CA VAL A 8 12.58 26.38 26.60
C VAL A 8 11.40 25.46 26.24
N PHE A 9 10.25 25.63 26.85
CA PHE A 9 9.07 24.82 26.57
C PHE A 9 8.58 24.96 25.13
N VAL A 10 8.56 26.18 24.63
CA VAL A 10 8.14 26.44 23.26
C VAL A 10 9.07 25.78 22.25
N THR A 11 10.36 25.79 22.49
CA THR A 11 11.35 25.17 21.62
C THR A 11 11.16 23.67 21.52
N VAL A 12 10.92 22.97 22.64
CA VAL A 12 10.69 21.53 22.65
C VAL A 12 9.45 21.14 21.89
N ALA A 13 8.35 21.87 22.04
CA ALA A 13 7.10 21.60 21.34
C ALA A 13 7.26 21.71 19.83
N PHE A 14 8.02 22.67 19.36
CA PHE A 14 8.29 22.89 17.95
C PHE A 14 9.05 21.70 17.32
N PHE A 15 10.03 21.16 18.01
CA PHE A 15 10.80 19.99 17.55
C PHE A 15 9.94 18.77 17.34
N SER A 16 9.00 18.52 18.23
CA SER A 16 8.11 17.35 18.15
C SER A 16 7.26 17.34 16.89
N VAL A 17 6.77 18.48 16.48
CA VAL A 17 5.94 18.62 15.27
C VAL A 17 6.76 18.33 14.00
N SER A 18 7.98 18.81 13.93
CA SER A 18 8.84 18.60 12.75
C SER A 18 9.14 17.13 12.50
N THR A 19 9.33 16.35 13.55
CA THR A 19 9.66 14.92 13.44
C THR A 19 8.51 14.11 12.83
N ILE A 20 7.27 14.43 13.14
CA ILE A 20 6.10 13.70 12.65
C ILE A 20 5.92 13.88 11.15
N LEU A 21 6.19 15.06 10.60
CA LEU A 21 5.96 15.36 9.19
C LEU A 21 6.94 14.69 8.24
N SER A 22 8.10 14.23 8.72
CA SER A 22 9.14 13.64 7.87
C SER A 22 8.87 12.20 7.42
N HIS A 23 7.84 11.52 7.95
CA HIS A 23 7.58 10.12 7.69
C HIS A 23 6.25 9.84 6.99
N ALA A 24 5.63 10.85 6.37
CA ALA A 24 4.37 10.67 5.66
C ALA A 24 4.57 9.85 4.38
N GLU A 25 3.79 8.78 4.22
CA GLU A 25 3.75 8.00 2.98
C GLU A 25 2.91 8.72 1.92
N PRO A 26 3.18 8.48 0.61
CA PRO A 26 2.30 8.98 -0.43
C PRO A 26 0.89 8.40 -0.29
N PRO A 27 -0.15 9.10 -0.76
CA PRO A 27 -1.51 8.58 -0.73
C PRO A 27 -1.66 7.36 -1.63
N TYR A 28 -2.51 6.41 -1.22
CA TYR A 28 -2.84 5.22 -1.99
C TYR A 28 -4.06 5.51 -2.87
N HIS A 29 -3.98 5.17 -4.14
CA HIS A 29 -5.04 5.39 -5.12
C HIS A 29 -5.93 4.17 -5.22
N LEU A 30 -7.23 4.32 -4.97
CA LEU A 30 -8.21 3.26 -5.19
C LEU A 30 -8.32 3.00 -6.69
N THR A 31 -8.12 1.75 -7.09
CA THR A 31 -8.12 1.36 -8.50
C THR A 31 -8.60 -0.09 -8.68
N THR A 32 -8.55 -0.57 -9.91
CA THR A 32 -8.89 -1.95 -10.26
C THR A 32 -7.70 -2.67 -10.87
N VAL A 33 -7.74 -4.00 -10.82
CA VAL A 33 -6.68 -4.82 -11.43
C VAL A 33 -6.63 -4.58 -12.94
N SER A 34 -7.77 -4.46 -13.62
CA SER A 34 -7.79 -4.20 -15.05
C SER A 34 -7.13 -2.87 -15.41
N TRP A 35 -7.32 -1.84 -14.59
CA TRP A 35 -6.66 -0.55 -14.81
C TRP A 35 -5.14 -0.69 -14.66
N LEU A 36 -4.67 -1.41 -13.64
CA LEU A 36 -3.24 -1.66 -13.45
C LEU A 36 -2.63 -2.37 -14.64
N ILE A 37 -3.29 -3.40 -15.15
CA ILE A 37 -2.80 -4.16 -16.30
C ILE A 37 -2.70 -3.27 -17.55
N SER A 38 -3.70 -2.41 -17.76
CA SER A 38 -3.73 -1.55 -18.96
C SER A 38 -2.75 -0.38 -18.90
N THR A 39 -2.38 0.07 -17.70
CA THR A 39 -1.54 1.26 -17.52
C THR A 39 -0.12 0.94 -17.08
N ARG A 40 0.22 -0.33 -16.89
CA ARG A 40 1.49 -0.75 -16.29
C ARG A 40 2.73 -0.15 -16.96
N ASN A 41 2.70 0.12 -18.25
CA ASN A 41 3.84 0.66 -18.99
C ASN A 41 3.94 2.19 -18.96
N ASN A 42 2.90 2.86 -18.47
CA ASN A 42 2.80 4.33 -18.48
C ASN A 42 2.57 4.90 -17.10
N MET A 43 2.92 4.15 -16.06
CA MET A 43 2.63 4.51 -14.68
C MET A 43 3.71 5.43 -14.12
N ASP A 44 3.30 6.58 -13.59
CA ASP A 44 4.18 7.49 -12.88
C ASP A 44 4.54 6.95 -11.49
N VAL A 45 5.58 7.52 -10.88
CA VAL A 45 6.04 7.12 -9.55
C VAL A 45 4.93 7.26 -8.51
N ASP A 46 4.15 8.33 -8.59
CA ASP A 46 3.09 8.60 -7.63
C ASP A 46 1.90 7.64 -7.78
N ASP A 47 1.72 7.03 -8.95
CA ASP A 47 0.64 6.09 -9.22
C ASP A 47 0.93 4.66 -8.75
N ARG A 48 2.12 4.42 -8.19
CA ARG A 48 2.54 3.08 -7.78
C ARG A 48 1.91 2.62 -6.47
N TYR A 49 1.40 3.52 -5.66
CA TYR A 49 0.74 3.18 -4.39
C TYR A 49 -0.76 3.07 -4.64
N VAL A 50 -1.29 1.86 -4.47
CA VAL A 50 -2.68 1.55 -4.85
C VAL A 50 -3.43 0.87 -3.73
N THR A 51 -4.74 1.05 -3.74
CA THR A 51 -5.69 0.31 -2.92
C THR A 51 -6.56 -0.54 -3.84
N LEU A 52 -6.63 -1.84 -3.55
CA LEU A 52 -7.44 -2.81 -4.30
C LEU A 52 -8.43 -3.46 -3.34
N ILE A 53 -9.64 -3.68 -3.80
CA ILE A 53 -10.69 -4.35 -3.02
C ILE A 53 -11.12 -5.61 -3.76
N GLY A 54 -10.98 -6.77 -3.12
CA GLY A 54 -11.30 -8.03 -3.76
C GLY A 54 -11.00 -9.22 -2.87
N HIS A 55 -10.55 -10.31 -3.46
CA HIS A 55 -10.31 -11.58 -2.77
C HIS A 55 -8.96 -12.15 -3.09
N VAL A 56 -8.27 -12.64 -2.08
CA VAL A 56 -7.13 -13.53 -2.28
C VAL A 56 -7.71 -14.90 -2.65
N THR A 57 -7.35 -15.40 -3.82
CA THR A 57 -7.94 -16.63 -4.35
C THR A 57 -7.09 -17.87 -4.12
N LYS A 58 -5.77 -17.70 -4.01
CA LYS A 58 -4.85 -18.82 -3.87
C LYS A 58 -3.51 -18.34 -3.35
N GLN A 59 -2.88 -19.12 -2.50
CA GLN A 59 -1.48 -18.97 -2.13
C GLN A 59 -0.62 -19.76 -3.13
N ILE A 60 0.40 -19.14 -3.69
CA ILE A 60 1.26 -19.73 -4.72
C ILE A 60 2.71 -19.86 -4.30
N GLY A 61 3.05 -19.42 -3.10
CA GLY A 61 4.38 -19.51 -2.51
C GLY A 61 4.33 -19.06 -1.07
N ASP A 62 5.46 -19.03 -0.38
CA ASP A 62 5.51 -18.63 1.02
C ASP A 62 5.01 -17.22 1.25
N GLU A 63 5.26 -16.32 0.31
CA GLU A 63 4.93 -14.91 0.40
C GLU A 63 4.09 -14.43 -0.78
N SER A 64 3.68 -15.34 -1.67
CA SER A 64 3.05 -14.99 -2.92
C SER A 64 1.62 -15.52 -3.00
N TYR A 65 0.72 -14.67 -3.51
CA TYR A 65 -0.70 -14.97 -3.60
C TYR A 65 -1.27 -14.49 -4.93
N TRP A 66 -2.33 -15.13 -5.39
CA TRP A 66 -3.20 -14.59 -6.44
C TRP A 66 -4.34 -13.79 -5.82
N PHE A 67 -4.62 -12.66 -6.41
CA PHE A 67 -5.70 -11.76 -6.00
C PHE A 67 -6.58 -11.41 -7.19
N SER A 68 -7.89 -11.37 -6.98
CA SER A 68 -8.85 -10.97 -8.00
C SER A 68 -9.86 -9.99 -7.42
N ASP A 69 -10.19 -8.96 -8.20
CA ASP A 69 -11.25 -8.00 -7.86
C ASP A 69 -12.47 -8.10 -8.79
N GLY A 70 -12.53 -9.16 -9.61
CA GLY A 70 -13.59 -9.33 -10.59
C GLY A 70 -13.28 -8.69 -11.94
N THR A 71 -12.33 -7.76 -12.01
CA THR A 71 -11.91 -7.15 -13.29
C THR A 71 -10.68 -7.83 -13.87
N GLY A 72 -9.94 -8.56 -13.05
CA GLY A 72 -8.74 -9.27 -13.45
C GLY A 72 -8.05 -9.84 -12.23
N SER A 73 -6.92 -10.51 -12.46
CA SER A 73 -6.11 -11.11 -11.42
C SER A 73 -4.70 -10.55 -11.44
N VAL A 74 -4.11 -10.42 -10.25
CA VAL A 74 -2.75 -9.91 -10.09
C VAL A 74 -2.05 -10.70 -8.99
N ARG A 75 -0.73 -10.80 -9.09
CA ARG A 75 0.09 -11.43 -8.08
C ARG A 75 0.37 -10.43 -6.95
N LEU A 76 0.24 -10.90 -5.71
CA LEU A 76 0.64 -10.16 -4.52
C LEU A 76 1.91 -10.76 -3.95
N ASP A 77 2.82 -9.91 -3.52
CA ASP A 77 3.95 -10.29 -2.67
C ASP A 77 3.68 -9.73 -1.27
N SER A 78 3.63 -10.61 -0.28
CA SER A 78 3.29 -10.26 1.10
C SER A 78 4.31 -10.84 2.05
N ALA A 79 5.47 -10.20 2.14
CA ALA A 79 6.56 -10.63 3.01
C ALA A 79 6.22 -10.50 4.49
N ASP A 80 5.43 -9.49 4.84
CA ASP A 80 5.16 -9.14 6.23
C ASP A 80 3.82 -9.64 6.75
N PHE A 81 2.95 -10.17 5.87
CA PHE A 81 1.59 -10.52 6.24
C PHE A 81 1.17 -11.85 5.66
N GLU A 82 0.53 -12.67 6.47
CA GLU A 82 -0.19 -13.83 5.99
C GLU A 82 -1.61 -13.41 5.65
N LEU A 83 -2.01 -13.59 4.39
CA LEU A 83 -3.29 -13.09 3.90
C LEU A 83 -4.36 -14.17 3.97
N PRO A 84 -5.61 -13.84 4.35
CA PRO A 84 -6.70 -14.79 4.34
C PRO A 84 -7.16 -15.09 2.92
N ILE A 85 -7.46 -16.36 2.63
CA ILE A 85 -7.97 -16.80 1.33
C ILE A 85 -9.49 -16.91 1.42
N GLY A 86 -10.19 -16.23 0.53
CA GLY A 86 -11.62 -16.28 0.41
C GLY A 86 -12.36 -15.01 0.78
N PRO A 87 -12.20 -14.43 1.99
CA PRO A 87 -12.96 -13.26 2.36
C PRO A 87 -12.59 -12.03 1.55
N LYS A 88 -13.51 -11.07 1.48
CA LYS A 88 -13.25 -9.79 0.82
C LYS A 88 -12.29 -8.96 1.65
N VAL A 89 -11.24 -8.48 1.01
CA VAL A 89 -10.16 -7.73 1.66
C VAL A 89 -9.89 -6.43 0.93
N VAL A 90 -9.33 -5.49 1.67
CA VAL A 90 -8.77 -4.25 1.13
C VAL A 90 -7.25 -4.36 1.24
N ILE A 91 -6.58 -4.26 0.10
CA ILE A 91 -5.12 -4.36 0.01
C ILE A 91 -4.55 -2.99 -0.35
N GLY A 92 -3.65 -2.51 0.47
CA GLY A 92 -2.82 -1.36 0.13
C GLY A 92 -1.42 -1.82 -0.21
N GLY A 93 -0.93 -1.47 -1.38
CA GLY A 93 0.36 -1.95 -1.82
C GLY A 93 1.05 -1.04 -2.82
N ARG A 94 2.28 -1.40 -3.13
CA ARG A 94 3.12 -0.70 -4.09
C ARG A 94 3.34 -1.59 -5.30
N ILE A 95 3.16 -1.04 -6.49
CA ILE A 95 3.42 -1.74 -7.74
C ILE A 95 4.93 -1.93 -7.89
N ASP A 96 5.34 -3.18 -8.14
CA ASP A 96 6.75 -3.48 -8.41
C ASP A 96 7.01 -3.34 -9.91
N GLN A 97 7.76 -2.31 -10.26
CA GLN A 97 8.09 -1.99 -11.65
C GLN A 97 9.17 -2.90 -12.23
N ALA A 98 9.90 -3.61 -11.40
CA ALA A 98 11.02 -4.46 -11.88
C ALA A 98 10.55 -5.59 -12.78
N TYR A 99 9.31 -6.04 -12.62
CA TYR A 99 8.77 -7.16 -13.38
C TYR A 99 7.96 -6.77 -14.60
N LEU A 100 7.77 -5.48 -14.85
CA LEU A 100 6.90 -5.03 -15.96
C LEU A 100 7.41 -5.48 -17.32
N GLY A 101 8.72 -5.54 -17.53
CA GLY A 101 9.31 -5.98 -18.78
C GLY A 101 9.12 -7.46 -19.10
N PHE A 102 8.73 -8.27 -18.12
CA PHE A 102 8.55 -9.71 -18.26
C PHE A 102 7.07 -10.12 -18.26
N GLY A 103 6.16 -9.18 -18.34
CA GLY A 103 4.74 -9.47 -18.43
C GLY A 103 4.05 -9.78 -17.12
N HIS A 104 4.75 -9.81 -16.00
CA HIS A 104 4.17 -10.08 -14.69
C HIS A 104 4.05 -8.79 -13.88
N LEU A 105 2.81 -8.44 -13.56
CA LEU A 105 2.52 -7.35 -12.66
C LEU A 105 2.43 -7.90 -11.25
N GLU A 106 3.16 -7.29 -10.33
CA GLU A 106 3.19 -7.71 -8.93
C GLU A 106 2.91 -6.51 -8.03
N VAL A 107 2.13 -6.72 -6.99
CA VAL A 107 1.83 -5.73 -5.96
C VAL A 107 2.49 -6.16 -4.67
N ASP A 108 3.36 -5.33 -4.13
CA ASP A 108 4.00 -5.53 -2.84
C ASP A 108 3.06 -5.03 -1.75
N VAL A 109 2.53 -5.94 -0.93
CA VAL A 109 1.53 -5.62 0.09
C VAL A 109 2.18 -4.85 1.24
N ARG A 110 1.65 -3.67 1.51
CA ARG A 110 2.11 -2.78 2.57
C ARG A 110 1.15 -2.75 3.75
N ARG A 111 -0.12 -3.00 3.50
CA ARG A 111 -1.17 -3.05 4.53
C ARG A 111 -2.38 -3.78 3.99
N TRP A 112 -3.20 -4.30 4.88
CA TRP A 112 -4.46 -4.92 4.48
C TRP A 112 -5.43 -4.94 5.65
N HIS A 113 -6.71 -5.06 5.34
CA HIS A 113 -7.76 -5.33 6.33
C HIS A 113 -8.94 -6.01 5.66
N LEU A 114 -9.79 -6.64 6.47
CA LEU A 114 -11.04 -7.20 5.97
C LEU A 114 -11.96 -6.06 5.52
N ALA A 115 -12.65 -6.27 4.39
CA ALA A 115 -13.65 -5.30 3.94
C ALA A 115 -14.86 -5.37 4.86
N LYS A 116 -15.34 -4.21 5.30
CA LYS A 116 -16.55 -4.13 6.13
C LYS A 116 -17.77 -4.33 5.27
N HIS A 117 -18.73 -5.08 5.78
CA HIS A 117 -20.01 -5.19 5.12
C HIS A 117 -20.80 -3.89 5.26
N PRO A 118 -21.49 -3.47 4.20
CA PRO A 118 -22.38 -2.33 4.28
C PRO A 118 -23.57 -2.58 5.20
#